data_70b583f0b4687dfce56dbfda5578cc71
#
_entry.id   70b583f0b4687dfce56dbfda5578cc71
#
_cell.length_a   1.000
_cell.length_b   1.000
_cell.length_c   1.000
_cell.angle_alpha   90.00
_cell.angle_beta   90.00
_cell.angle_gamma   90.00
#
_symmetry.space_group_name_H-M   'P 1'
#
loop_
_entity.id
_entity.type
_entity.pdbx_description
1 polymer ?
#
loop_
_entity_poly.entity_id
_entity_poly.type
_entity_poly.pdbx_seq_one_letter_code
_entity_poly.pdbx_strand_id
1 'polypeptide(L)'
;MKICIWVTKIFDLGGTKRVVTLLANELVKEHDVTIMVYQDRFREDRTMYHMSEDIKVDFIDNNDFVDRHWTPAFGARFVIKKLNENYGIFNKKCFNHILGDALFPKKTRDRWVEYLNQQDYDIIITTAALSLRLGMIAPRLNAKTIGWQHNCYSGYVDVPKVVFWKQECLLQEYLPQLDRYIVLSEYDKRDYQKFLGIDTEVKINPRSFVSEKKCNPDAKRFLMATRFVYAKGLDLMMQSFEEFCKQDDEWELDIIGDGELWNEILAEAKKRHVDKRVHFIGYTNEPEKYYLNSSVFLLPSRWEGWPMVIMEAFEFGLPVIAYHMGAMDLIIDDQKTGFLPEAFDTHKFTEAMLKLAHDDELRHQMHRNAIEKSADFNIDKAVTAWNDLFQRLMNE
;
A
#
# COMPACT_ATOMS: atom_id res chain seq x y z
N MET A 1 -5.34 22.04 -14.52
CA MET A 1 -6.00 22.03 -13.20
C MET A 1 -4.95 22.16 -12.11
N LYS A 2 -5.34 22.72 -10.98
CA LYS A 2 -4.49 22.82 -9.78
C LYS A 2 -4.85 21.68 -8.81
N ILE A 3 -3.97 20.71 -8.70
CA ILE A 3 -4.20 19.46 -7.98
C ILE A 3 -3.36 19.42 -6.71
N CYS A 4 -4.00 19.18 -5.57
CA CYS A 4 -3.32 18.92 -4.31
C CYS A 4 -3.37 17.43 -3.96
N ILE A 5 -2.21 16.82 -3.68
CA ILE A 5 -2.13 15.48 -3.11
C ILE A 5 -1.70 15.62 -1.64
N TRP A 6 -2.66 15.50 -0.73
CA TRP A 6 -2.45 15.66 0.69
C TRP A 6 -2.07 14.32 1.34
N VAL A 7 -0.83 14.22 1.80
CA VAL A 7 -0.26 13.00 2.39
C VAL A 7 0.26 13.26 3.81
N THR A 8 0.39 12.20 4.58
CA THR A 8 1.01 12.29 5.91
C THR A 8 2.53 12.45 5.80
N LYS A 9 3.15 11.64 4.95
CA LYS A 9 4.59 11.59 4.65
C LYS A 9 4.79 11.18 3.20
N ILE A 10 5.90 11.64 2.59
CA ILE A 10 6.26 11.28 1.22
C ILE A 10 7.72 10.85 1.07
N PHE A 11 8.63 11.40 1.87
CA PHE A 11 10.09 11.20 1.77
C PHE A 11 10.60 10.07 2.68
N ASP A 12 9.84 8.97 2.80
CA ASP A 12 10.28 7.75 3.46
C ASP A 12 9.85 6.52 2.65
N LEU A 13 10.32 5.33 3.04
CA LEU A 13 10.06 4.09 2.30
C LEU A 13 8.60 3.65 2.38
N GLY A 14 8.03 3.23 1.25
CA GLY A 14 6.72 2.59 1.21
C GLY A 14 6.01 2.64 -0.13
N GLY A 15 5.22 1.62 -0.42
CA GLY A 15 4.48 1.49 -1.68
C GLY A 15 3.56 2.68 -1.97
N THR A 16 2.83 3.17 -0.97
CA THR A 16 1.94 4.35 -1.11
C THR A 16 2.71 5.57 -1.60
N LYS A 17 3.88 5.87 -0.99
CA LYS A 17 4.68 7.04 -1.35
C LYS A 17 5.22 6.92 -2.76
N ARG A 18 5.69 5.73 -3.14
CA ARG A 18 6.15 5.44 -4.51
C ARG A 18 5.03 5.67 -5.52
N VAL A 19 3.84 5.13 -5.29
CA VAL A 19 2.70 5.27 -6.21
C VAL A 19 2.25 6.72 -6.31
N VAL A 20 2.18 7.44 -5.19
CA VAL A 20 1.84 8.87 -5.17
C VAL A 20 2.85 9.67 -5.99
N THR A 21 4.15 9.42 -5.80
CA THR A 21 5.21 10.11 -6.55
C THR A 21 5.15 9.78 -8.05
N LEU A 22 4.94 8.51 -8.40
CA LEU A 22 4.79 8.10 -9.81
C LEU A 22 3.61 8.82 -10.49
N LEU A 23 2.45 8.82 -9.85
CA LEU A 23 1.28 9.51 -10.38
C LEU A 23 1.53 11.02 -10.46
N ALA A 24 2.10 11.64 -9.44
CA ALA A 24 2.40 13.07 -9.41
C ALA A 24 3.39 13.49 -10.51
N ASN A 25 4.43 12.67 -10.78
CA ASN A 25 5.39 12.90 -11.85
C ASN A 25 4.74 12.93 -13.24
N GLU A 26 3.73 12.12 -13.46
CA GLU A 26 3.02 12.14 -14.72
C GLU A 26 2.02 13.29 -14.79
N LEU A 27 1.27 13.51 -13.72
CA LEU A 27 0.25 14.57 -13.67
C LEU A 27 0.85 15.97 -13.81
N VAL A 28 2.07 16.21 -13.30
CA VAL A 28 2.72 17.53 -13.39
C VAL A 28 3.06 17.94 -14.81
N LYS A 29 3.08 17.01 -15.77
CA LYS A 29 3.27 17.33 -17.21
C LYS A 29 2.12 18.11 -17.80
N GLU A 30 0.90 18.02 -17.24
CA GLU A 30 -0.32 18.63 -17.76
C GLU A 30 -1.05 19.49 -16.71
N HIS A 31 -0.69 19.40 -15.44
CA HIS A 31 -1.38 20.04 -14.32
C HIS A 31 -0.41 20.76 -13.38
N ASP A 32 -0.90 21.72 -12.61
CA ASP A 32 -0.16 22.31 -11.48
C ASP A 32 -0.34 21.40 -10.25
N VAL A 33 0.70 20.62 -9.91
CA VAL A 33 0.63 19.60 -8.86
C VAL A 33 1.37 20.05 -7.61
N THR A 34 0.67 20.02 -6.48
CA THR A 34 1.24 20.26 -5.15
C THR A 34 1.11 19.00 -4.30
N ILE A 35 2.21 18.50 -3.75
CA ILE A 35 2.18 17.50 -2.69
C ILE A 35 2.22 18.23 -1.35
N MET A 36 1.11 18.17 -0.62
CA MET A 36 0.99 18.77 0.71
C MET A 36 1.31 17.74 1.78
N VAL A 37 2.37 17.98 2.56
CA VAL A 37 2.94 17.02 3.53
C VAL A 37 2.65 17.48 4.95
N TYR A 38 1.94 16.65 5.72
CA TYR A 38 1.38 17.04 7.02
C TYR A 38 2.27 16.71 8.24
N GLN A 39 3.16 15.74 8.15
CA GLN A 39 3.96 15.28 9.31
C GLN A 39 5.46 15.14 9.04
N ASP A 40 5.91 15.33 7.83
CA ASP A 40 7.33 15.22 7.49
C ASP A 40 8.02 16.54 7.73
N ARG A 41 8.69 16.68 8.86
CA ARG A 41 9.40 17.93 9.21
C ARG A 41 10.79 18.03 8.61
N PHE A 42 11.34 16.98 7.92
CA PHE A 42 12.77 16.86 8.06
C PHE A 42 13.65 16.62 6.83
N ARG A 43 13.18 16.31 5.68
CA ARG A 43 14.02 16.30 4.47
C ARG A 43 13.19 16.10 3.23
N GLU A 44 13.12 17.11 2.42
CA GLU A 44 12.80 16.95 1.03
C GLU A 44 13.92 16.13 0.37
N ASP A 45 13.67 14.86 0.13
CA ASP A 45 14.57 13.97 -0.59
C ASP A 45 13.87 13.45 -1.86
N ARG A 46 14.03 14.21 -2.94
CA ARG A 46 13.44 13.89 -4.24
C ARG A 46 14.08 12.69 -4.92
N THR A 47 15.25 12.25 -4.45
CA THR A 47 16.03 11.19 -5.10
C THR A 47 15.40 9.81 -4.89
N MET A 48 14.75 9.58 -3.76
CA MET A 48 14.24 8.26 -3.35
C MET A 48 13.30 7.60 -4.37
N TYR A 49 12.42 8.39 -5.00
CA TYR A 49 11.48 7.92 -6.03
C TYR A 49 11.53 8.78 -7.29
N HIS A 50 12.65 9.49 -7.51
CA HIS A 50 12.86 10.37 -8.67
C HIS A 50 11.73 11.39 -8.85
N MET A 51 11.34 12.06 -7.75
CA MET A 51 10.30 13.09 -7.78
C MET A 51 10.72 14.27 -8.64
N SER A 52 9.87 14.67 -9.59
CA SER A 52 10.11 15.81 -10.47
C SER A 52 10.28 17.12 -9.69
N GLU A 53 11.20 17.96 -10.15
CA GLU A 53 11.40 19.31 -9.61
C GLU A 53 10.21 20.25 -9.89
N ASP A 54 9.39 19.94 -10.89
CA ASP A 54 8.19 20.70 -11.23
C ASP A 54 7.05 20.53 -10.23
N ILE A 55 7.09 19.47 -9.40
CA ILE A 55 6.12 19.23 -8.35
C ILE A 55 6.39 20.19 -7.19
N LYS A 56 5.39 20.97 -6.80
CA LYS A 56 5.47 21.79 -5.58
C LYS A 56 5.33 20.89 -4.35
N VAL A 57 6.16 21.11 -3.34
CA VAL A 57 6.03 20.43 -2.04
C VAL A 57 5.74 21.48 -0.96
N ASP A 58 4.62 21.30 -0.29
CA ASP A 58 4.18 22.20 0.78
C ASP A 58 4.18 21.46 2.13
N PHE A 59 5.05 21.87 3.04
CA PHE A 59 5.18 21.30 4.38
C PHE A 59 4.30 22.02 5.37
N ILE A 60 3.27 21.34 5.85
CA ILE A 60 2.32 21.91 6.82
C ILE A 60 2.81 21.64 8.25
N ASP A 61 3.02 22.70 9.03
CA ASP A 61 3.26 22.52 10.46
C ASP A 61 1.96 22.16 11.21
N ASN A 62 2.02 21.02 11.85
CA ASN A 62 0.92 20.54 12.70
C ASN A 62 0.53 21.56 13.79
N ASN A 63 1.45 22.40 14.24
CA ASN A 63 1.20 23.38 15.29
C ASN A 63 0.22 24.46 14.84
N ASP A 64 0.15 24.74 13.54
CA ASP A 64 -0.77 25.76 12.98
C ASP A 64 -2.23 25.29 13.05
N PHE A 65 -2.46 23.98 13.05
CA PHE A 65 -3.79 23.39 12.97
C PHE A 65 -4.26 22.70 14.26
N VAL A 66 -3.35 22.22 15.10
CA VAL A 66 -3.68 21.44 16.31
C VAL A 66 -3.22 22.18 17.55
N ASP A 67 -4.16 22.56 18.42
CA ASP A 67 -3.84 23.07 19.76
C ASP A 67 -3.20 21.93 20.57
N ARG A 68 -1.89 22.00 20.80
CA ARG A 68 -1.13 20.99 21.59
C ARG A 68 -1.11 21.26 23.09
N HIS A 69 -1.71 22.35 23.54
CA HIS A 69 -1.79 22.62 24.98
C HIS A 69 -2.69 21.60 25.67
N TRP A 70 -2.18 21.06 26.76
CA TRP A 70 -2.95 20.15 27.59
C TRP A 70 -4.15 20.90 28.18
N THR A 71 -5.34 20.54 27.75
CA THR A 71 -6.61 21.06 28.24
C THR A 71 -7.48 19.89 28.68
N PRO A 72 -8.46 20.08 29.57
CA PRO A 72 -9.43 19.04 29.94
C PRO A 72 -10.08 18.39 28.67
N ALA A 73 -10.36 19.21 27.64
CA ALA A 73 -10.89 18.73 26.37
C ALA A 73 -9.90 17.82 25.62
N PHE A 74 -8.60 18.07 25.67
CA PHE A 74 -7.57 17.20 25.11
C PHE A 74 -7.52 15.85 25.83
N GLY A 75 -7.57 15.87 27.18
CA GLY A 75 -7.63 14.65 27.99
C GLY A 75 -8.88 13.81 27.69
N ALA A 76 -10.06 14.44 27.60
CA ALA A 76 -11.30 13.75 27.23
C ALA A 76 -11.23 13.09 25.85
N ARG A 77 -10.68 13.78 24.83
CA ARG A 77 -10.48 13.21 23.47
C ARG A 77 -9.56 12.00 23.49
N PHE A 78 -8.47 12.06 24.25
CA PHE A 78 -7.56 10.93 24.40
C PHE A 78 -8.28 9.71 25.00
N VAL A 79 -9.07 9.90 26.07
CA VAL A 79 -9.87 8.83 26.69
C VAL A 79 -10.87 8.25 25.70
N ILE A 80 -11.62 9.08 24.96
CA ILE A 80 -12.59 8.64 23.95
C ILE A 80 -11.91 7.77 22.90
N LYS A 81 -10.75 8.21 22.36
CA LYS A 81 -9.98 7.43 21.38
C LYS A 81 -9.56 6.07 21.94
N LYS A 82 -9.01 6.04 23.16
CA LYS A 82 -8.54 4.80 23.79
C LYS A 82 -9.67 3.83 24.11
N LEU A 83 -10.80 4.32 24.60
CA LEU A 83 -11.99 3.51 24.83
C LEU A 83 -12.55 2.95 23.53
N ASN A 84 -12.56 3.74 22.45
CA ASN A 84 -13.01 3.26 21.15
C ASN A 84 -12.02 2.24 20.56
N GLU A 85 -10.72 2.52 20.59
CA GLU A 85 -9.68 1.62 20.09
C GLU A 85 -9.74 0.24 20.78
N ASN A 86 -9.93 0.21 22.10
CA ASN A 86 -9.94 -1.04 22.87
C ASN A 86 -11.28 -1.76 22.80
N TYR A 87 -12.40 -1.03 22.95
CA TYR A 87 -13.72 -1.62 23.19
C TYR A 87 -14.76 -1.30 22.10
N GLY A 88 -14.51 -0.34 21.18
CA GLY A 88 -15.47 0.08 20.16
C GLY A 88 -16.71 0.82 20.73
N ILE A 89 -16.60 1.40 21.92
CA ILE A 89 -17.75 2.01 22.64
C ILE A 89 -18.41 3.10 21.80
N PHE A 90 -17.59 3.90 21.10
CA PHE A 90 -18.03 5.04 20.31
C PHE A 90 -18.22 4.71 18.83
N ASN A 91 -17.97 3.47 18.40
CA ASN A 91 -18.22 3.02 17.03
C ASN A 91 -19.70 2.68 16.85
N LYS A 92 -20.55 3.69 17.02
CA LYS A 92 -22.01 3.63 16.85
C LYS A 92 -22.47 4.94 16.26
N LYS A 93 -23.44 4.88 15.34
CA LYS A 93 -23.96 6.05 14.61
C LYS A 93 -24.33 7.24 15.53
N CYS A 94 -24.92 6.96 16.71
CA CYS A 94 -25.29 8.01 17.68
C CYS A 94 -24.08 8.72 18.34
N PHE A 95 -22.88 8.14 18.26
CA PHE A 95 -21.66 8.71 18.84
C PHE A 95 -20.68 9.25 17.80
N ASN A 96 -21.03 9.24 16.51
CA ASN A 96 -20.13 9.67 15.44
C ASN A 96 -19.61 11.09 15.66
N HIS A 97 -20.45 12.03 16.10
CA HIS A 97 -20.01 13.38 16.39
C HIS A 97 -18.98 13.44 17.53
N ILE A 98 -19.10 12.60 18.57
CA ILE A 98 -18.16 12.54 19.69
C ILE A 98 -16.83 11.93 19.25
N LEU A 99 -16.87 10.80 18.55
CA LEU A 99 -15.66 10.14 18.06
C LEU A 99 -14.99 10.97 16.97
N GLY A 100 -15.76 11.56 16.07
CA GLY A 100 -15.29 12.45 15.01
C GLY A 100 -14.57 13.68 15.59
N ASP A 101 -15.16 14.34 16.60
CA ASP A 101 -14.52 15.47 17.27
C ASP A 101 -13.29 15.06 18.10
N ALA A 102 -13.26 13.83 18.61
CA ALA A 102 -12.06 13.32 19.27
C ALA A 102 -10.92 13.10 18.27
N LEU A 103 -11.20 12.55 17.07
CA LEU A 103 -10.20 12.25 16.03
C LEU A 103 -9.77 13.50 15.25
N PHE A 104 -10.72 14.37 14.91
CA PHE A 104 -10.51 15.58 14.12
C PHE A 104 -11.40 16.72 14.65
N PRO A 105 -10.92 17.49 15.65
CA PRO A 105 -11.72 18.49 16.37
C PRO A 105 -12.31 19.56 15.47
N LYS A 106 -13.51 20.07 15.80
CA LYS A 106 -14.21 21.10 15.02
C LYS A 106 -13.30 22.30 14.70
N LYS A 107 -12.62 22.87 15.71
CA LYS A 107 -11.72 24.01 15.51
C LYS A 107 -10.58 23.71 14.52
N THR A 108 -10.05 22.47 14.54
CA THR A 108 -9.05 22.01 13.60
C THR A 108 -9.65 21.89 12.18
N ARG A 109 -10.88 21.32 12.07
CA ARG A 109 -11.60 21.24 10.79
C ARG A 109 -11.85 22.64 10.21
N ASP A 110 -12.26 23.60 11.03
CA ASP A 110 -12.52 24.97 10.58
C ASP A 110 -11.26 25.65 10.01
N ARG A 111 -10.10 25.48 10.66
CA ARG A 111 -8.81 25.99 10.17
C ARG A 111 -8.39 25.33 8.85
N TRP A 112 -8.60 24.00 8.72
CA TRP A 112 -8.29 23.29 7.50
C TRP A 112 -9.15 23.72 6.33
N VAL A 113 -10.46 23.94 6.55
CA VAL A 113 -11.38 24.46 5.53
C VAL A 113 -10.93 25.84 5.06
N GLU A 114 -10.64 26.74 5.99
CA GLU A 114 -10.17 28.07 5.68
C GLU A 114 -8.88 28.03 4.85
N TYR A 115 -7.87 27.28 5.31
CA TYR A 115 -6.59 27.13 4.63
C TYR A 115 -6.76 26.56 3.22
N LEU A 116 -7.47 25.44 3.07
CA LEU A 116 -7.62 24.75 1.77
C LEU A 116 -8.40 25.60 0.76
N ASN A 117 -9.43 26.32 1.19
CA ASN A 117 -10.18 27.21 0.33
C ASN A 117 -9.39 28.44 -0.14
N GLN A 118 -8.37 28.87 0.64
CA GLN A 118 -7.45 29.94 0.24
C GLN A 118 -6.43 29.51 -0.82
N GLN A 119 -6.18 28.19 -0.94
CA GLN A 119 -5.20 27.67 -1.91
C GLN A 119 -5.74 27.59 -3.33
N ASP A 120 -7.06 27.67 -3.50
CA ASP A 120 -7.74 27.66 -4.82
C ASP A 120 -7.39 26.40 -5.65
N TYR A 121 -7.42 25.22 -5.01
CA TYR A 121 -7.27 23.94 -5.68
C TYR A 121 -8.56 23.56 -6.42
N ASP A 122 -8.42 22.99 -7.63
CA ASP A 122 -9.53 22.36 -8.34
C ASP A 122 -9.86 20.99 -7.73
N ILE A 123 -8.83 20.23 -7.37
CA ILE A 123 -8.95 18.84 -6.86
C ILE A 123 -8.03 18.65 -5.66
N ILE A 124 -8.55 18.00 -4.62
CA ILE A 124 -7.78 17.55 -3.46
C ILE A 124 -7.88 16.04 -3.34
N ILE A 125 -6.72 15.37 -3.41
CA ILE A 125 -6.59 13.91 -3.25
C ILE A 125 -5.94 13.62 -1.91
N THR A 126 -6.49 12.68 -1.12
CA THR A 126 -5.87 12.23 0.12
C THR A 126 -5.64 10.74 0.14
N THR A 127 -4.70 10.29 0.96
CA THR A 127 -4.39 8.86 1.10
C THR A 127 -4.72 8.33 2.50
N ALA A 128 -5.13 7.08 2.57
CA ALA A 128 -5.35 6.33 3.81
C ALA A 128 -6.22 7.10 4.85
N ALA A 129 -5.71 7.27 6.07
CA ALA A 129 -6.45 7.91 7.17
C ALA A 129 -6.86 9.37 6.90
N LEU A 130 -6.16 10.07 6.02
CA LEU A 130 -6.52 11.44 5.64
C LEU A 130 -7.82 11.49 4.84
N SER A 131 -8.20 10.42 4.15
CA SER A 131 -9.47 10.35 3.42
C SER A 131 -10.68 10.52 4.33
N LEU A 132 -10.65 9.94 5.53
CA LEU A 132 -11.70 10.15 6.53
C LEU A 132 -11.74 11.62 7.00
N ARG A 133 -10.57 12.24 7.23
CA ARG A 133 -10.50 13.66 7.61
C ARG A 133 -10.98 14.58 6.50
N LEU A 134 -10.61 14.30 5.26
CA LEU A 134 -11.10 15.04 4.11
C LEU A 134 -12.62 14.91 4.00
N GLY A 135 -13.19 13.71 4.14
CA GLY A 135 -14.64 13.51 4.14
C GLY A 135 -15.39 14.32 5.22
N MET A 136 -14.78 14.51 6.41
CA MET A 136 -15.37 15.35 7.47
C MET A 136 -15.45 16.83 7.13
N ILE A 137 -14.71 17.31 6.13
CA ILE A 137 -14.68 18.72 5.73
C ILE A 137 -15.09 18.94 4.26
N ALA A 138 -15.17 17.89 3.46
CA ALA A 138 -15.46 17.95 2.02
C ALA A 138 -16.66 18.81 1.65
N PRO A 139 -17.84 18.75 2.32
CA PRO A 139 -18.99 19.60 1.97
C PRO A 139 -18.77 21.11 2.14
N ARG A 140 -17.64 21.51 2.73
CA ARG A 140 -17.29 22.90 2.99
C ARG A 140 -16.13 23.41 2.14
N LEU A 141 -15.59 22.54 1.27
CA LEU A 141 -14.48 22.87 0.37
C LEU A 141 -15.02 23.31 -1.00
N ASN A 142 -14.30 24.23 -1.63
CA ASN A 142 -14.56 24.65 -3.00
C ASN A 142 -14.02 23.64 -4.04
N ALA A 143 -12.99 22.87 -3.66
CA ALA A 143 -12.35 21.86 -4.51
C ALA A 143 -13.15 20.57 -4.54
N LYS A 144 -13.05 19.81 -5.65
CA LYS A 144 -13.46 18.41 -5.71
C LYS A 144 -12.56 17.55 -4.85
N THR A 145 -13.11 16.53 -4.18
CA THR A 145 -12.44 15.76 -3.13
C THR A 145 -12.38 14.28 -3.46
N ILE A 146 -11.16 13.71 -3.38
CA ILE A 146 -10.92 12.30 -3.67
C ILE A 146 -10.17 11.65 -2.49
N GLY A 147 -10.73 10.59 -1.94
CA GLY A 147 -10.00 9.69 -1.05
C GLY A 147 -9.39 8.53 -1.84
N TRP A 148 -8.15 8.17 -1.54
CA TRP A 148 -7.44 7.09 -2.24
C TRP A 148 -6.90 6.06 -1.26
N GLN A 149 -7.42 4.84 -1.35
CA GLN A 149 -7.02 3.70 -0.53
C GLN A 149 -5.74 3.05 -1.08
N HIS A 150 -4.86 2.60 -0.16
CA HIS A 150 -3.60 1.92 -0.52
C HIS A 150 -3.39 0.58 0.18
N ASN A 151 -4.43 0.03 0.81
CA ASN A 151 -4.44 -1.32 1.38
C ASN A 151 -5.80 -1.94 1.08
N CYS A 152 -5.98 -3.26 1.30
CA CYS A 152 -7.29 -3.86 1.17
C CYS A 152 -8.24 -3.41 2.30
N TYR A 153 -9.55 -3.59 2.10
CA TYR A 153 -10.58 -3.29 3.10
C TYR A 153 -10.26 -3.93 4.46
N SER A 154 -10.04 -5.25 4.47
CA SER A 154 -9.75 -5.99 5.69
C SER A 154 -8.48 -5.52 6.38
N GLY A 155 -7.42 -5.19 5.62
CA GLY A 155 -6.17 -4.65 6.15
C GLY A 155 -6.32 -3.27 6.82
N TYR A 156 -7.36 -2.51 6.48
CA TYR A 156 -7.63 -1.21 7.09
C TYR A 156 -8.67 -1.26 8.22
N VAL A 157 -9.68 -2.12 8.11
CA VAL A 157 -10.85 -2.10 9.00
C VAL A 157 -10.81 -3.23 10.03
N ASP A 158 -10.39 -4.45 9.61
CA ASP A 158 -10.49 -5.66 10.45
C ASP A 158 -9.24 -5.92 11.29
N VAL A 159 -8.10 -5.31 10.94
CA VAL A 159 -6.84 -5.51 11.68
C VAL A 159 -6.81 -4.62 12.93
N PRO A 160 -6.63 -5.21 14.13
CA PRO A 160 -6.61 -4.45 15.37
C PRO A 160 -5.58 -3.32 15.39
N LYS A 161 -6.03 -2.12 15.80
CA LYS A 161 -5.20 -0.90 15.94
C LYS A 161 -4.60 -0.37 14.63
N VAL A 162 -5.04 -0.87 13.49
CA VAL A 162 -4.70 -0.31 12.18
C VAL A 162 -5.67 0.84 11.84
N VAL A 163 -5.47 1.50 10.73
CA VAL A 163 -5.98 2.81 10.33
C VAL A 163 -7.44 3.10 10.70
N PHE A 164 -8.38 2.20 10.40
CA PHE A 164 -9.81 2.40 10.60
C PHE A 164 -10.43 1.41 11.61
N TRP A 165 -9.58 0.76 12.41
CA TRP A 165 -10.03 -0.17 13.43
C TRP A 165 -11.11 0.44 14.32
N LYS A 166 -12.29 -0.19 14.37
CA LYS A 166 -13.46 0.27 15.14
C LYS A 166 -13.91 1.70 14.79
N GLN A 167 -13.90 2.05 13.50
CA GLN A 167 -14.34 3.34 12.98
C GLN A 167 -15.36 3.20 11.84
N GLU A 168 -15.98 2.05 11.66
CA GLU A 168 -16.87 1.73 10.54
C GLU A 168 -18.03 2.74 10.45
N CYS A 169 -18.61 3.15 11.58
CA CYS A 169 -19.68 4.15 11.59
C CYS A 169 -19.22 5.53 11.10
N LEU A 170 -17.96 5.91 11.37
CA LEU A 170 -17.38 7.14 10.81
C LEU A 170 -17.13 7.01 9.30
N LEU A 171 -16.66 5.85 8.85
CA LEU A 171 -16.47 5.62 7.42
C LEU A 171 -17.80 5.73 6.68
N GLN A 172 -18.85 5.10 7.20
CA GLN A 172 -20.21 5.16 6.63
C GLN A 172 -20.78 6.60 6.54
N GLU A 173 -20.43 7.47 7.48
CA GLU A 173 -20.94 8.84 7.50
C GLU A 173 -20.10 9.78 6.62
N TYR A 174 -18.77 9.66 6.66
CA TYR A 174 -17.91 10.69 6.10
C TYR A 174 -17.25 10.33 4.77
N LEU A 175 -17.01 9.06 4.44
CA LEU A 175 -16.47 8.72 3.11
C LEU A 175 -17.44 9.04 1.97
N PRO A 176 -18.79 8.87 2.11
CA PRO A 176 -19.74 9.31 1.09
C PRO A 176 -19.85 10.82 0.91
N GLN A 177 -19.22 11.63 1.75
CA GLN A 177 -19.14 13.09 1.58
C GLN A 177 -18.05 13.50 0.59
N LEU A 178 -17.13 12.59 0.25
CA LEU A 178 -16.16 12.79 -0.82
C LEU A 178 -16.84 12.70 -2.18
N ASP A 179 -16.38 13.46 -3.16
CA ASP A 179 -16.86 13.32 -4.54
C ASP A 179 -16.55 11.91 -5.09
N ARG A 180 -15.38 11.35 -4.73
CA ARG A 180 -15.04 9.94 -5.03
C ARG A 180 -14.17 9.32 -3.94
N TYR A 181 -14.38 8.01 -3.73
CA TYR A 181 -13.47 7.19 -2.93
C TYR A 181 -12.88 6.08 -3.81
N ILE A 182 -11.56 6.10 -3.98
CA ILE A 182 -10.83 5.21 -4.88
C ILE A 182 -10.28 4.03 -4.09
N VAL A 183 -10.53 2.84 -4.61
CA VAL A 183 -9.99 1.55 -4.14
C VAL A 183 -9.14 0.89 -5.21
N LEU A 184 -8.37 -0.13 -4.85
CA LEU A 184 -7.38 -0.73 -5.74
C LEU A 184 -7.90 -1.96 -6.49
N SER A 185 -9.06 -2.50 -6.09
CA SER A 185 -9.58 -3.74 -6.68
C SER A 185 -11.11 -3.80 -6.66
N GLU A 186 -11.68 -4.63 -7.54
CA GLU A 186 -13.09 -4.98 -7.51
C GLU A 186 -13.49 -5.76 -6.24
N TYR A 187 -12.52 -6.43 -5.58
CA TYR A 187 -12.74 -7.07 -4.28
C TYR A 187 -12.99 -6.01 -3.21
N ASP A 188 -12.13 -4.99 -3.11
CA ASP A 188 -12.33 -3.88 -2.17
C ASP A 188 -13.63 -3.14 -2.44
N LYS A 189 -13.95 -2.87 -3.72
CA LYS A 189 -15.22 -2.23 -4.09
C LYS A 189 -16.42 -3.00 -3.57
N ARG A 190 -16.42 -4.33 -3.75
CA ARG A 190 -17.48 -5.20 -3.22
C ARG A 190 -17.54 -5.19 -1.69
N ASP A 191 -16.38 -5.21 -1.03
CA ASP A 191 -16.30 -5.21 0.44
C ASP A 191 -16.81 -3.89 1.02
N TYR A 192 -16.41 -2.72 0.48
CA TYR A 192 -16.94 -1.42 0.91
C TYR A 192 -18.45 -1.33 0.70
N GLN A 193 -18.96 -1.80 -0.44
CA GLN A 193 -20.40 -1.83 -0.69
C GLN A 193 -21.13 -2.79 0.27
N LYS A 194 -20.61 -4.00 0.46
CA LYS A 194 -21.23 -5.05 1.28
C LYS A 194 -21.25 -4.70 2.77
N PHE A 195 -20.13 -4.22 3.31
CA PHE A 195 -19.99 -4.05 4.77
C PHE A 195 -20.32 -2.63 5.24
N LEU A 196 -20.13 -1.63 4.39
CA LEU A 196 -20.34 -0.24 4.75
C LEU A 196 -21.43 0.46 3.94
N GLY A 197 -21.90 -0.12 2.84
CA GLY A 197 -22.86 0.51 1.93
C GLY A 197 -22.26 1.69 1.15
N ILE A 198 -20.94 1.72 0.98
CA ILE A 198 -20.22 2.81 0.32
C ILE A 198 -19.92 2.42 -1.12
N ASP A 199 -20.31 3.27 -2.07
CA ASP A 199 -19.89 3.14 -3.46
C ASP A 199 -18.46 3.65 -3.64
N THR A 200 -17.67 2.94 -4.45
CA THR A 200 -16.26 3.26 -4.68
C THR A 200 -15.89 3.07 -6.15
N GLU A 201 -14.84 3.73 -6.60
CA GLU A 201 -14.31 3.58 -7.95
C GLU A 201 -12.95 2.87 -7.92
N VAL A 202 -12.74 1.92 -8.83
CA VAL A 202 -11.48 1.15 -8.88
C VAL A 202 -10.46 1.88 -9.76
N LYS A 203 -9.24 2.08 -9.21
CA LYS A 203 -8.05 2.51 -9.94
C LYS A 203 -6.86 1.70 -9.48
N ILE A 204 -6.34 0.84 -10.33
CA ILE A 204 -5.18 0.01 -10.02
C ILE A 204 -3.89 0.84 -10.01
N ASN A 205 -2.93 0.42 -9.19
CA ASN A 205 -1.61 1.04 -9.20
C ASN A 205 -0.80 0.56 -10.43
N PRO A 206 -0.04 1.45 -11.08
CA PRO A 206 0.85 1.09 -12.17
C PRO A 206 2.14 0.42 -11.65
N ARG A 207 2.90 -0.22 -12.55
CA ARG A 207 4.27 -0.65 -12.24
C ARG A 207 5.18 0.54 -11.95
N SER A 208 6.22 0.29 -11.14
CA SER A 208 7.12 1.36 -10.65
C SER A 208 8.09 1.86 -11.72
N PHE A 209 8.49 1.01 -12.64
CA PHE A 209 9.50 1.29 -13.68
C PHE A 209 9.41 0.28 -14.81
N VAL A 210 10.16 0.54 -15.87
CA VAL A 210 10.43 -0.39 -16.98
C VAL A 210 11.91 -0.73 -16.96
N SER A 211 12.27 -2.01 -17.10
CA SER A 211 13.66 -2.47 -17.17
C SER A 211 13.93 -3.25 -18.46
N GLU A 212 15.02 -2.92 -19.13
CA GLU A 212 15.52 -3.71 -20.24
C GLU A 212 16.19 -5.02 -19.79
N LYS A 213 16.72 -5.01 -18.56
CA LYS A 213 17.36 -6.17 -17.96
C LYS A 213 16.31 -7.14 -17.40
N LYS A 214 16.53 -8.42 -17.59
CA LYS A 214 15.67 -9.49 -17.06
C LYS A 214 16.48 -10.42 -16.19
N CYS A 215 15.83 -11.12 -15.29
CA CYS A 215 16.47 -12.06 -14.36
C CYS A 215 17.07 -13.25 -15.10
N ASN A 216 17.97 -13.95 -14.42
CA ASN A 216 18.40 -15.27 -14.85
C ASN A 216 17.40 -16.32 -14.35
N PRO A 217 16.58 -16.94 -15.23
CA PRO A 217 15.60 -17.93 -14.79
C PRO A 217 16.23 -19.24 -14.25
N ASP A 218 17.53 -19.44 -14.45
CA ASP A 218 18.28 -20.60 -13.96
C ASP A 218 19.04 -20.33 -12.65
N ALA A 219 18.90 -19.12 -12.09
CA ALA A 219 19.40 -18.84 -10.76
C ALA A 219 18.61 -19.66 -9.73
N LYS A 220 19.31 -20.54 -8.99
CA LYS A 220 18.71 -21.35 -7.93
C LYS A 220 18.47 -20.49 -6.68
N ARG A 221 17.63 -19.45 -6.84
CA ARG A 221 17.45 -18.43 -5.82
C ARG A 221 16.01 -17.89 -5.82
N PHE A 222 15.40 -17.96 -4.65
CA PHE A 222 14.16 -17.26 -4.33
C PHE A 222 14.47 -15.84 -3.86
N LEU A 223 13.55 -14.92 -4.11
CA LEU A 223 13.61 -13.55 -3.63
C LEU A 223 12.34 -13.18 -2.86
N MET A 224 12.51 -12.51 -1.74
CA MET A 224 11.47 -11.81 -1.03
C MET A 224 11.91 -10.36 -0.78
N ALA A 225 11.10 -9.37 -1.18
CA ALA A 225 11.36 -7.96 -0.97
C ALA A 225 10.23 -7.36 -0.14
N THR A 226 10.49 -7.07 1.16
CA THR A 226 9.39 -6.74 2.07
C THR A 226 9.83 -6.04 3.35
N ARG A 227 8.88 -5.40 4.03
CA ARG A 227 9.08 -4.94 5.40
C ARG A 227 8.93 -6.11 6.39
N PHE A 228 9.74 -6.13 7.43
CA PHE A 228 9.65 -7.14 8.49
C PHE A 228 8.55 -6.79 9.48
N VAL A 229 7.30 -6.97 9.06
CA VAL A 229 6.08 -6.74 9.86
C VAL A 229 5.14 -7.93 9.72
N TYR A 230 4.25 -8.14 10.70
CA TYR A 230 3.32 -9.27 10.75
C TYR A 230 2.51 -9.50 9.47
N ALA A 231 2.09 -8.40 8.81
CA ALA A 231 1.34 -8.44 7.56
C ALA A 231 2.03 -9.23 6.44
N LYS A 232 3.37 -9.32 6.47
CA LYS A 232 4.16 -9.87 5.36
C LYS A 232 4.47 -11.37 5.49
N GLY A 233 4.03 -12.02 6.56
CA GLY A 233 4.06 -13.48 6.69
C GLY A 233 5.45 -14.11 6.67
N LEU A 234 6.48 -13.41 7.17
CA LEU A 234 7.85 -13.92 7.20
C LEU A 234 7.99 -15.21 8.04
N ASP A 235 7.20 -15.36 9.07
CA ASP A 235 7.09 -16.57 9.87
C ASP A 235 6.51 -17.75 9.08
N LEU A 236 5.50 -17.51 8.24
CA LEU A 236 4.95 -18.49 7.31
C LEU A 236 5.99 -18.87 6.24
N MET A 237 6.79 -17.89 5.78
CA MET A 237 7.89 -18.14 4.86
C MET A 237 8.95 -19.06 5.48
N MET A 238 9.35 -18.82 6.75
CA MET A 238 10.32 -19.68 7.42
C MET A 238 9.80 -21.12 7.56
N GLN A 239 8.49 -21.32 7.77
CA GLN A 239 7.88 -22.66 7.81
C GLN A 239 7.94 -23.34 6.44
N SER A 240 7.50 -22.64 5.37
CA SER A 240 7.52 -23.19 4.02
C SER A 240 8.96 -23.48 3.57
N PHE A 241 9.91 -22.61 3.87
CA PHE A 241 11.30 -22.81 3.48
C PHE A 241 12.00 -23.93 4.25
N GLU A 242 11.65 -24.15 5.53
CA GLU A 242 12.10 -25.33 6.28
C GLU A 242 11.62 -26.63 5.62
N GLU A 243 10.36 -26.70 5.22
CA GLU A 243 9.82 -27.88 4.56
C GLU A 243 10.43 -28.07 3.16
N PHE A 244 10.66 -26.99 2.42
CA PHE A 244 11.37 -27.00 1.14
C PHE A 244 12.79 -27.55 1.29
N CYS A 245 13.55 -27.12 2.28
CA CYS A 245 14.93 -27.55 2.52
C CYS A 245 15.07 -29.05 2.85
N LYS A 246 14.00 -29.74 3.22
CA LYS A 246 14.01 -31.21 3.42
C LYS A 246 14.01 -31.98 2.11
N GLN A 247 13.68 -31.33 0.97
CA GLN A 247 13.51 -31.96 -0.32
C GLN A 247 14.43 -31.38 -1.40
N ASP A 248 15.08 -30.26 -1.12
CA ASP A 248 16.06 -29.60 -1.99
C ASP A 248 17.21 -29.03 -1.15
N ASP A 249 18.44 -29.17 -1.64
CA ASP A 249 19.65 -28.73 -0.95
C ASP A 249 20.46 -27.66 -1.72
N GLU A 250 19.96 -27.22 -2.90
CA GLU A 250 20.67 -26.29 -3.77
C GLU A 250 20.12 -24.87 -3.73
N TRP A 251 18.78 -24.70 -3.61
CA TRP A 251 18.14 -23.38 -3.67
C TRP A 251 18.30 -22.59 -2.38
N GLU A 252 18.51 -21.30 -2.53
CA GLU A 252 18.65 -20.34 -1.44
C GLU A 252 17.56 -19.27 -1.46
N LEU A 253 17.35 -18.57 -0.36
CA LEU A 253 16.38 -17.50 -0.21
C LEU A 253 17.06 -16.19 0.18
N ASP A 254 16.94 -15.16 -0.68
CA ASP A 254 17.33 -13.81 -0.35
C ASP A 254 16.11 -13.03 0.16
N ILE A 255 16.25 -12.31 1.29
CA ILE A 255 15.21 -11.45 1.84
C ILE A 255 15.77 -10.04 1.97
N ILE A 256 15.24 -9.11 1.15
CA ILE A 256 15.59 -7.69 1.22
C ILE A 256 14.49 -6.92 1.96
N GLY A 257 14.93 -5.99 2.81
CA GLY A 257 14.07 -5.15 3.63
C GLY A 257 14.41 -5.19 5.11
N ASP A 258 13.65 -4.48 5.91
CA ASP A 258 13.86 -4.32 7.35
C ASP A 258 12.53 -4.07 8.07
N GLY A 259 12.52 -4.10 9.40
CA GLY A 259 11.34 -3.79 10.21
C GLY A 259 11.38 -4.36 11.62
N GLU A 260 10.29 -4.17 12.34
CA GLU A 260 10.19 -4.48 13.78
C GLU A 260 10.41 -5.95 14.13
N LEU A 261 10.11 -6.89 13.20
CA LEU A 261 10.26 -8.33 13.40
C LEU A 261 11.64 -8.86 12.98
N TRP A 262 12.60 -8.01 12.63
CA TRP A 262 13.92 -8.42 12.14
C TRP A 262 14.58 -9.47 13.02
N ASN A 263 14.78 -9.17 14.31
CA ASN A 263 15.45 -10.09 15.24
C ASN A 263 14.66 -11.36 15.48
N GLU A 264 13.34 -11.29 15.49
CA GLU A 264 12.44 -12.43 15.67
C GLU A 264 12.58 -13.43 14.51
N ILE A 265 12.57 -12.93 13.27
CA ILE A 265 12.66 -13.77 12.08
C ILE A 265 14.06 -14.38 11.93
N LEU A 266 15.13 -13.65 12.29
CA LEU A 266 16.47 -14.24 12.35
C LEU A 266 16.54 -15.39 13.37
N ALA A 267 15.92 -15.23 14.52
CA ALA A 267 15.87 -16.28 15.54
C ALA A 267 15.05 -17.49 15.05
N GLU A 268 13.93 -17.24 14.35
CA GLU A 268 13.09 -18.30 13.79
C GLU A 268 13.83 -19.10 12.70
N ALA A 269 14.59 -18.44 11.83
CA ALA A 269 15.43 -19.10 10.82
C ALA A 269 16.47 -20.04 11.46
N LYS A 270 17.14 -19.59 12.53
CA LYS A 270 18.09 -20.42 13.29
C LYS A 270 17.41 -21.60 13.97
N LYS A 271 16.26 -21.38 14.60
CA LYS A 271 15.48 -22.44 15.27
C LYS A 271 15.04 -23.53 14.30
N ARG A 272 14.74 -23.16 13.04
CA ARG A 272 14.37 -24.07 11.96
C ARG A 272 15.55 -24.64 11.18
N HIS A 273 16.78 -24.25 11.53
CA HIS A 273 18.03 -24.68 10.88
C HIS A 273 18.11 -24.31 9.37
N VAL A 274 17.45 -23.22 8.97
CA VAL A 274 17.50 -22.71 7.59
C VAL A 274 18.39 -21.47 7.42
N ASP A 275 18.97 -20.97 8.51
CA ASP A 275 19.77 -19.75 8.58
C ASP A 275 21.02 -19.75 7.68
N LYS A 276 21.49 -20.92 7.23
CA LYS A 276 22.61 -21.05 6.28
C LYS A 276 22.19 -20.87 4.82
N ARG A 277 20.90 -20.98 4.52
CA ARG A 277 20.32 -20.90 3.18
C ARG A 277 19.37 -19.70 3.01
N VAL A 278 19.12 -18.94 4.08
CA VAL A 278 18.35 -17.69 4.07
C VAL A 278 19.31 -16.53 4.29
N HIS A 279 19.39 -15.63 3.32
CA HIS A 279 20.23 -14.44 3.37
C HIS A 279 19.41 -13.21 3.70
N PHE A 280 19.58 -12.71 4.90
CA PHE A 280 18.95 -11.49 5.35
C PHE A 280 19.81 -10.30 4.93
N ILE A 281 19.40 -9.62 3.87
CA ILE A 281 20.18 -8.54 3.23
C ILE A 281 20.04 -7.22 3.98
N GLY A 282 18.89 -6.99 4.62
CA GLY A 282 18.55 -5.69 5.19
C GLY A 282 18.06 -4.72 4.12
N TYR A 283 17.99 -3.44 4.47
CA TYR A 283 17.67 -2.38 3.52
C TYR A 283 18.80 -2.20 2.50
N THR A 284 18.44 -2.06 1.23
CA THR A 284 19.39 -1.81 0.14
C THR A 284 18.87 -0.75 -0.83
N ASN A 285 19.79 0.09 -1.33
CA ASN A 285 19.52 1.04 -2.41
C ASN A 285 19.66 0.39 -3.80
N GLU A 286 20.13 -0.86 -3.86
CA GLU A 286 20.35 -1.60 -5.09
C GLU A 286 19.50 -2.89 -5.15
N PRO A 287 18.15 -2.81 -5.02
CA PRO A 287 17.31 -4.00 -5.05
C PRO A 287 17.38 -4.74 -6.39
N GLU A 288 17.61 -4.01 -7.49
CA GLU A 288 17.68 -4.53 -8.85
C GLU A 288 18.61 -5.76 -8.96
N LYS A 289 19.79 -5.71 -8.33
CA LYS A 289 20.74 -6.83 -8.41
C LYS A 289 20.19 -8.15 -7.84
N TYR A 290 19.30 -8.08 -6.85
CA TYR A 290 18.68 -9.27 -6.26
C TYR A 290 17.58 -9.82 -7.16
N TYR A 291 16.76 -8.94 -7.76
CA TYR A 291 15.80 -9.37 -8.79
C TYR A 291 16.50 -10.05 -9.97
N LEU A 292 17.61 -9.48 -10.46
CA LEU A 292 18.37 -10.04 -11.59
C LEU A 292 19.05 -11.39 -11.29
N ASN A 293 19.41 -11.64 -10.04
CA ASN A 293 20.09 -12.86 -9.59
C ASN A 293 19.15 -13.89 -8.94
N SER A 294 17.85 -13.69 -9.03
CA SER A 294 16.83 -14.63 -8.56
C SER A 294 15.97 -15.12 -9.71
N SER A 295 15.27 -16.23 -9.54
CA SER A 295 14.42 -16.83 -10.57
C SER A 295 12.95 -16.98 -10.18
N VAL A 296 12.61 -16.82 -8.89
CA VAL A 296 11.23 -16.89 -8.36
C VAL A 296 11.08 -15.88 -7.25
N PHE A 297 9.96 -15.16 -7.25
CA PHE A 297 9.60 -14.20 -6.19
C PHE A 297 8.55 -14.79 -5.25
N LEU A 298 8.73 -14.59 -3.94
CA LEU A 298 7.85 -15.13 -2.89
C LEU A 298 7.14 -14.01 -2.14
N LEU A 299 5.81 -14.12 -1.97
CA LEU A 299 5.01 -13.16 -1.22
C LEU A 299 3.98 -13.87 -0.31
N PRO A 300 4.38 -14.36 0.86
CA PRO A 300 3.50 -15.05 1.80
C PRO A 300 2.69 -14.09 2.70
N SER A 301 2.32 -12.92 2.18
CA SER A 301 1.63 -11.88 2.94
C SER A 301 0.29 -12.35 3.47
N ARG A 302 -0.10 -11.85 4.66
CA ARG A 302 -1.41 -12.09 5.26
C ARG A 302 -2.52 -11.21 4.69
N TRP A 303 -2.15 -10.02 4.23
CA TRP A 303 -3.04 -9.10 3.49
C TRP A 303 -2.21 -8.12 2.67
N GLU A 304 -2.75 -7.75 1.53
CA GLU A 304 -2.21 -6.77 0.60
C GLU A 304 -3.36 -5.96 -0.04
N GLY A 305 -3.09 -4.71 -0.34
CA GLY A 305 -3.98 -3.95 -1.22
C GLY A 305 -3.66 -4.22 -2.70
N TRP A 306 -2.52 -3.70 -3.15
CA TRP A 306 -1.98 -3.91 -4.49
C TRP A 306 -0.45 -3.91 -4.39
N PRO A 307 0.16 -5.07 -4.22
CA PRO A 307 1.59 -5.18 -3.89
C PRO A 307 2.48 -4.82 -5.07
N MET A 308 3.10 -3.64 -5.00
CA MET A 308 4.00 -3.12 -6.03
C MET A 308 5.16 -4.07 -6.36
N VAL A 309 5.62 -4.82 -5.38
CA VAL A 309 6.74 -5.78 -5.53
C VAL A 309 6.45 -6.94 -6.49
N ILE A 310 5.17 -7.29 -6.68
CA ILE A 310 4.80 -8.30 -7.71
C ILE A 310 5.01 -7.72 -9.11
N MET A 311 4.60 -6.49 -9.34
CA MET A 311 4.81 -5.83 -10.64
C MET A 311 6.28 -5.59 -10.91
N GLU A 312 7.08 -5.31 -9.87
CA GLU A 312 8.54 -5.24 -9.95
C GLU A 312 9.14 -6.61 -10.30
N ALA A 313 8.67 -7.68 -9.66
CA ALA A 313 9.09 -9.04 -9.97
C ALA A 313 8.77 -9.40 -11.43
N PHE A 314 7.57 -9.11 -11.90
CA PHE A 314 7.17 -9.34 -13.29
C PHE A 314 7.99 -8.53 -14.28
N GLU A 315 8.36 -7.29 -13.93
CA GLU A 315 9.21 -6.46 -14.79
C GLU A 315 10.59 -7.11 -15.03
N PHE A 316 11.12 -7.79 -14.02
CA PHE A 316 12.36 -8.57 -14.16
C PHE A 316 12.13 -10.00 -14.69
N GLY A 317 10.88 -10.43 -14.84
CA GLY A 317 10.52 -11.76 -15.34
C GLY A 317 10.51 -12.86 -14.27
N LEU A 318 10.40 -12.51 -12.98
CA LEU A 318 10.26 -13.53 -11.94
C LEU A 318 8.80 -14.00 -11.84
N PRO A 319 8.50 -15.29 -12.00
CA PRO A 319 7.22 -15.85 -11.59
C PRO A 319 7.02 -15.67 -10.08
N VAL A 320 5.77 -15.48 -9.66
CA VAL A 320 5.44 -15.14 -8.28
C VAL A 320 4.67 -16.27 -7.60
N ILE A 321 5.07 -16.64 -6.40
CA ILE A 321 4.26 -17.47 -5.51
C ILE A 321 3.69 -16.57 -4.40
N ALA A 322 2.37 -16.45 -4.32
CA ALA A 322 1.67 -15.67 -3.31
C ALA A 322 0.42 -16.40 -2.83
N TYR A 323 -0.01 -16.18 -1.59
CA TYR A 323 -1.28 -16.76 -1.15
C TYR A 323 -2.47 -16.19 -1.93
N HIS A 324 -3.43 -17.07 -2.27
CA HIS A 324 -4.69 -16.66 -2.91
C HIS A 324 -5.55 -15.88 -1.91
N MET A 325 -5.48 -14.55 -2.00
CA MET A 325 -6.26 -13.66 -1.15
C MET A 325 -6.43 -12.28 -1.80
N GLY A 326 -7.54 -11.61 -1.49
CA GLY A 326 -7.81 -10.25 -1.95
C GLY A 326 -7.70 -10.15 -3.48
N ALA A 327 -6.84 -9.24 -3.95
CA ALA A 327 -6.68 -8.95 -5.37
C ALA A 327 -5.56 -9.75 -6.07
N MET A 328 -5.03 -10.80 -5.44
CA MET A 328 -3.88 -11.53 -6.00
C MET A 328 -4.18 -12.18 -7.35
N ASP A 329 -5.37 -12.74 -7.52
CA ASP A 329 -5.84 -13.33 -8.79
C ASP A 329 -6.13 -12.30 -9.91
N LEU A 330 -6.18 -11.00 -9.58
CA LEU A 330 -6.22 -9.91 -10.56
C LEU A 330 -4.82 -9.52 -11.08
N ILE A 331 -3.78 -9.88 -10.31
CA ILE A 331 -2.40 -9.53 -10.61
C ILE A 331 -1.65 -10.75 -11.16
N ILE A 332 -1.80 -11.91 -10.53
CA ILE A 332 -1.12 -13.16 -10.86
C ILE A 332 -2.11 -14.06 -11.60
N ASP A 333 -1.78 -14.42 -12.82
CA ASP A 333 -2.49 -15.47 -13.56
C ASP A 333 -1.99 -16.82 -13.06
N ASP A 334 -2.80 -17.50 -12.21
CA ASP A 334 -2.42 -18.77 -11.60
C ASP A 334 -1.99 -19.80 -12.65
N GLN A 335 -0.89 -20.50 -12.38
CA GLN A 335 -0.25 -21.48 -13.27
C GLN A 335 0.30 -20.91 -14.59
N LYS A 336 0.28 -19.57 -14.77
CA LYS A 336 0.83 -18.91 -15.97
C LYS A 336 1.95 -17.94 -15.63
N THR A 337 1.73 -17.07 -14.64
CA THR A 337 2.75 -16.09 -14.19
C THR A 337 3.22 -16.38 -12.78
N GLY A 338 2.75 -17.46 -12.18
CA GLY A 338 3.09 -17.91 -10.85
C GLY A 338 2.08 -18.89 -10.29
N PHE A 339 2.06 -19.04 -8.97
CA PHE A 339 1.12 -19.89 -8.25
C PHE A 339 0.40 -19.13 -7.14
N LEU A 340 -0.87 -19.48 -6.94
CA LEU A 340 -1.73 -18.94 -5.89
C LEU A 340 -2.21 -20.06 -4.94
N PRO A 341 -1.33 -20.60 -4.07
CA PRO A 341 -1.74 -21.54 -3.04
C PRO A 341 -2.79 -20.94 -2.11
N GLU A 342 -3.62 -21.80 -1.49
CA GLU A 342 -4.64 -21.40 -0.53
C GLU A 342 -4.03 -20.60 0.62
N ALA A 343 -4.78 -19.59 1.10
CA ALA A 343 -4.30 -18.67 2.11
C ALA A 343 -3.82 -19.38 3.38
N PHE A 344 -2.57 -19.10 3.78
CA PHE A 344 -1.87 -19.62 4.96
C PHE A 344 -1.55 -21.12 4.93
N ASP A 345 -1.80 -21.82 3.81
CA ASP A 345 -1.36 -23.20 3.63
C ASP A 345 0.13 -23.21 3.24
N THR A 346 1.00 -23.34 4.27
CA THR A 346 2.45 -23.37 4.09
C THR A 346 2.92 -24.61 3.32
N HIS A 347 2.17 -25.72 3.39
CA HIS A 347 2.49 -26.95 2.64
C HIS A 347 2.26 -26.74 1.14
N LYS A 348 1.09 -26.20 0.76
CA LYS A 348 0.80 -25.85 -0.64
C LYS A 348 1.76 -24.79 -1.19
N PHE A 349 2.19 -23.87 -0.34
CA PHE A 349 3.21 -22.89 -0.71
C PHE A 349 4.54 -23.57 -1.01
N THR A 350 4.94 -24.54 -0.18
CA THR A 350 6.14 -25.38 -0.39
C THR A 350 6.03 -26.21 -1.68
N GLU A 351 4.89 -26.85 -1.94
CA GLU A 351 4.67 -27.59 -3.19
C GLU A 351 4.87 -26.71 -4.42
N ALA A 352 4.37 -25.46 -4.39
CA ALA A 352 4.59 -24.49 -5.47
C ALA A 352 6.06 -24.11 -5.63
N MET A 353 6.79 -23.94 -4.51
CA MET A 353 8.24 -23.68 -4.53
C MET A 353 9.01 -24.85 -5.16
N LEU A 354 8.74 -26.08 -4.74
CA LEU A 354 9.37 -27.30 -5.29
C LEU A 354 9.09 -27.47 -6.78
N LYS A 355 7.84 -27.18 -7.19
CA LYS A 355 7.46 -27.26 -8.61
C LYS A 355 8.26 -26.29 -9.47
N LEU A 356 8.43 -25.04 -9.04
CA LEU A 356 9.27 -24.09 -9.79
C LEU A 356 10.77 -24.35 -9.65
N ALA A 357 11.21 -24.97 -8.55
CA ALA A 357 12.61 -25.32 -8.38
C ALA A 357 13.04 -26.48 -9.31
N HIS A 358 12.17 -27.47 -9.50
CA HIS A 358 12.51 -28.72 -10.17
C HIS A 358 12.01 -28.84 -11.63
N ASP A 359 11.20 -27.86 -12.11
CA ASP A 359 10.69 -27.82 -13.48
C ASP A 359 11.22 -26.57 -14.20
N ASP A 360 12.38 -26.71 -14.84
CA ASP A 360 13.06 -25.63 -15.57
C ASP A 360 12.21 -25.12 -16.73
N GLU A 361 11.54 -26.01 -17.46
CA GLU A 361 10.72 -25.63 -18.61
C GLU A 361 9.53 -24.78 -18.18
N LEU A 362 8.83 -25.19 -17.14
CA LEU A 362 7.74 -24.43 -16.54
C LEU A 362 8.22 -23.06 -16.02
N ARG A 363 9.35 -23.02 -15.33
CA ARG A 363 9.93 -21.78 -14.80
C ARG A 363 10.30 -20.82 -15.92
N HIS A 364 10.93 -21.30 -16.99
CA HIS A 364 11.24 -20.49 -18.18
C HIS A 364 9.97 -20.00 -18.89
N GLN A 365 8.93 -20.83 -18.98
CA GLN A 365 7.66 -20.40 -19.55
C GLN A 365 7.02 -19.30 -18.70
N MET A 366 6.98 -19.47 -17.38
CA MET A 366 6.43 -18.47 -16.47
C MET A 366 7.26 -17.18 -16.46
N HIS A 367 8.59 -17.27 -16.63
CA HIS A 367 9.46 -16.10 -16.81
C HIS A 367 9.00 -15.25 -18.00
N ARG A 368 8.78 -15.86 -19.17
CA ARG A 368 8.29 -15.14 -20.37
C ARG A 368 6.91 -14.52 -20.13
N ASN A 369 6.01 -15.28 -19.53
CA ASN A 369 4.66 -14.81 -19.23
C ASN A 369 4.65 -13.65 -18.22
N ALA A 370 5.53 -13.65 -17.21
CA ALA A 370 5.68 -12.58 -16.24
C ALA A 370 6.11 -11.26 -16.92
N ILE A 371 7.07 -11.32 -17.84
CA ILE A 371 7.52 -10.16 -18.64
C ILE A 371 6.34 -9.59 -19.45
N GLU A 372 5.59 -10.45 -20.13
CA GLU A 372 4.42 -10.02 -20.90
C GLU A 372 3.36 -9.39 -19.99
N LYS A 373 3.05 -10.04 -18.86
CA LYS A 373 2.08 -9.54 -17.87
C LYS A 373 2.43 -8.19 -17.29
N SER A 374 3.73 -7.85 -17.14
CA SER A 374 4.15 -6.56 -16.60
C SER A 374 3.62 -5.37 -17.42
N ALA A 375 3.37 -5.55 -18.73
CA ALA A 375 2.83 -4.52 -19.61
C ALA A 375 1.37 -4.13 -19.30
N ASP A 376 0.62 -4.97 -18.61
CA ASP A 376 -0.76 -4.66 -18.17
C ASP A 376 -0.80 -3.51 -17.17
N PHE A 377 0.28 -3.33 -16.41
CA PHE A 377 0.42 -2.33 -15.35
C PHE A 377 1.11 -1.04 -15.82
N ASN A 378 0.86 -0.64 -17.06
CA ASN A 378 1.45 0.56 -17.65
C ASN A 378 0.98 1.83 -16.95
N ILE A 379 1.93 2.77 -16.70
CA ILE A 379 1.67 4.06 -16.08
C ILE A 379 0.73 4.94 -16.93
N ASP A 380 0.86 4.90 -18.26
CA ASP A 380 0.03 5.72 -19.16
C ASP A 380 -1.46 5.37 -19.03
N LYS A 381 -1.79 4.07 -18.89
CA LYS A 381 -3.17 3.62 -18.64
C LYS A 381 -3.71 4.15 -17.31
N ALA A 382 -2.88 4.14 -16.26
CA ALA A 382 -3.26 4.66 -14.96
C ALA A 382 -3.49 6.17 -15.02
N VAL A 383 -2.59 6.92 -15.64
CA VAL A 383 -2.70 8.39 -15.79
C VAL A 383 -3.93 8.77 -16.60
N THR A 384 -4.18 8.10 -17.74
CA THR A 384 -5.40 8.30 -18.53
C THR A 384 -6.66 8.10 -17.67
N ALA A 385 -6.71 7.01 -16.90
CA ALA A 385 -7.86 6.72 -16.04
C ALA A 385 -8.06 7.79 -14.93
N TRP A 386 -6.96 8.38 -14.41
CA TRP A 386 -7.05 9.48 -13.46
C TRP A 386 -7.50 10.79 -14.14
N ASN A 387 -6.95 11.13 -15.30
CA ASN A 387 -7.36 12.31 -16.07
C ASN A 387 -8.84 12.25 -16.47
N ASP A 388 -9.34 11.10 -16.91
CA ASP A 388 -10.75 10.87 -17.19
C ASP A 388 -11.63 11.10 -15.95
N LEU A 389 -11.19 10.65 -14.79
CA LEU A 389 -11.89 10.93 -13.54
C LEU A 389 -11.93 12.43 -13.24
N PHE A 390 -10.80 13.12 -13.36
CA PHE A 390 -10.74 14.57 -13.12
C PHE A 390 -11.67 15.35 -14.05
N GLN A 391 -11.67 15.01 -15.34
CA GLN A 391 -12.57 15.64 -16.32
C GLN A 391 -14.05 15.41 -15.97
N ARG A 392 -14.43 14.20 -15.57
CA ARG A 392 -15.81 13.91 -15.14
C ARG A 392 -16.19 14.76 -13.92
N LEU A 393 -15.34 14.80 -12.90
CA LEU A 393 -15.61 15.57 -11.68
C LEU A 393 -15.76 17.07 -11.93
N MET A 394 -14.96 17.62 -12.84
CA MET A 394 -15.05 19.05 -13.18
C MET A 394 -16.30 19.40 -14.01
N ASN A 395 -16.97 18.41 -14.61
CA ASN A 395 -18.20 18.59 -15.37
C ASN A 395 -19.47 18.28 -14.54
N GLU A 396 -19.34 17.67 -13.35
CA GLU A 396 -20.42 17.46 -12.37
C GLU A 396 -20.67 18.73 -11.53
#